data_8f5a90385817a27e7c20e460e8cc640a
#
_entry.id   8f5a90385817a27e7c20e460e8cc640a
#
_cell.length_a   1.000
_cell.length_b   1.000
_cell.length_c   1.000
_cell.angle_alpha   90.00
_cell.angle_beta   90.00
_cell.angle_gamma   90.00
#
_symmetry.space_group_name_H-M   'P 1'
#
loop_
_entity.id
_entity.type
_entity.pdbx_description
1 polymer ?
#
loop_
_entity_poly.entity_id
_entity_poly.type
_entity_poly.pdbx_seq_one_letter_code
_entity_poly.pdbx_strand_id
1 'polypeptide(L)'
;MPTWYVSKIARKKVKVVLSGDGGDELFAGYNHYTYLKKLHSFPLNFNSPQLSKFIWGSLHKAIPNNMVGKNASYLFSKGRNFLSAFVNMYSIDERKNMFQNEHIAINYSKGSELYKVEILKKGNKNDFVSNMQFLDLQTYMPDDILTKVDRASMMNSLEVRVPLLDHKFAELTFKIPSGLKMKENQSKYIFKKSMSGYLLESILNHPKQGFFYSSFTLVQR
;
A
#
# COMPACT_ATOMS: atom_id res chain seq x y z
N MET A 1 -19.76 4.06 3.41
CA MET A 1 -18.75 3.12 3.92
C MET A 1 -19.09 1.68 3.53
N PRO A 2 -18.50 1.14 2.47
CA PRO A 2 -18.88 -0.18 1.93
C PRO A 2 -18.74 -1.31 2.95
N THR A 3 -17.64 -1.36 3.70
CA THR A 3 -17.36 -2.39 4.70
C THR A 3 -18.47 -2.51 5.76
N TRP A 4 -19.03 -1.39 6.21
CA TRP A 4 -20.13 -1.40 7.16
C TRP A 4 -21.40 -2.06 6.58
N TYR A 5 -21.76 -1.73 5.34
CA TYR A 5 -22.92 -2.34 4.67
C TYR A 5 -22.75 -3.84 4.47
N VAL A 6 -21.57 -4.27 4.01
CA VAL A 6 -21.26 -5.70 3.87
C VAL A 6 -21.37 -6.41 5.22
N SER A 7 -20.81 -5.83 6.28
CA SER A 7 -20.90 -6.38 7.65
C SER A 7 -22.34 -6.47 8.13
N LYS A 8 -23.15 -5.43 7.90
CA LYS A 8 -24.57 -5.41 8.26
C LYS A 8 -25.37 -6.51 7.55
N ILE A 9 -25.09 -6.75 6.28
CA ILE A 9 -25.76 -7.81 5.51
C ILE A 9 -25.31 -9.19 6.00
N ALA A 10 -24.00 -9.42 6.15
CA ALA A 10 -23.44 -10.68 6.61
C ALA A 10 -23.96 -11.06 8.01
N ARG A 11 -24.03 -10.07 8.91
CA ARG A 11 -24.51 -10.29 10.29
C ARG A 11 -25.93 -10.84 10.38
N LYS A 12 -26.78 -10.60 9.36
CA LYS A 12 -28.12 -11.19 9.32
C LYS A 12 -28.10 -12.72 9.17
N LYS A 13 -27.00 -13.31 8.71
CA LYS A 13 -26.87 -14.73 8.42
C LYS A 13 -25.88 -15.45 9.33
N VAL A 14 -24.80 -14.76 9.74
CA VAL A 14 -23.70 -15.37 10.48
C VAL A 14 -23.18 -14.42 11.59
N LYS A 15 -22.49 -15.00 12.59
CA LYS A 15 -21.83 -14.26 13.67
C LYS A 15 -20.35 -14.01 13.38
N VAL A 16 -19.74 -14.90 12.59
CA VAL A 16 -18.32 -14.90 12.25
C VAL A 16 -18.17 -15.03 10.74
N VAL A 17 -17.24 -14.29 10.16
CA VAL A 17 -16.87 -14.39 8.74
C VAL A 17 -15.35 -14.47 8.59
N LEU A 18 -14.91 -15.03 7.47
CA LEU A 18 -13.51 -15.00 7.06
C LEU A 18 -13.32 -13.88 6.03
N SER A 19 -12.24 -13.12 6.17
CA SER A 19 -11.84 -12.07 5.23
C SER A 19 -10.55 -12.47 4.51
N GLY A 20 -10.39 -11.96 3.27
CA GLY A 20 -9.19 -12.14 2.45
C GLY A 20 -8.14 -11.03 2.62
N ASP A 21 -8.28 -10.17 3.64
CA ASP A 21 -7.31 -9.11 3.92
C ASP A 21 -5.91 -9.71 4.14
N GLY A 22 -4.86 -8.94 3.85
CA GLY A 22 -3.48 -9.41 3.91
C GLY A 22 -2.98 -10.08 2.63
N GLY A 23 -3.87 -10.51 1.74
CA GLY A 23 -3.48 -11.18 0.50
C GLY A 23 -2.75 -10.28 -0.50
N ASP A 24 -3.02 -8.98 -0.50
CA ASP A 24 -2.32 -8.01 -1.34
C ASP A 24 -0.92 -7.69 -0.77
N GLU A 25 -0.81 -7.52 0.53
CA GLU A 25 0.43 -7.22 1.25
C GLU A 25 1.39 -8.42 1.20
N LEU A 26 0.89 -9.62 1.47
CA LEU A 26 1.74 -10.82 1.55
C LEU A 26 2.20 -11.34 0.18
N PHE A 27 1.42 -11.11 -0.88
CA PHE A 27 1.70 -11.65 -2.21
C PHE A 27 1.89 -10.56 -3.28
N ALA A 28 2.23 -9.34 -2.88
CA ALA A 28 2.49 -8.21 -3.79
C ALA A 28 1.33 -7.97 -4.78
N GLY A 29 0.12 -7.86 -4.25
CA GLY A 29 -1.10 -7.75 -5.05
C GLY A 29 -1.43 -6.33 -5.51
N TYR A 30 -0.90 -5.29 -4.89
CA TYR A 30 -1.20 -3.90 -5.23
C TYR A 30 -0.49 -3.44 -6.51
N ASN A 31 -1.19 -2.68 -7.32
CA ASN A 31 -0.63 -2.12 -8.55
C ASN A 31 0.57 -1.20 -8.30
N HIS A 32 0.60 -0.54 -7.14
CA HIS A 32 1.72 0.34 -6.80
C HIS A 32 3.04 -0.44 -6.62
N TYR A 33 3.03 -1.72 -6.25
CA TYR A 33 4.25 -2.53 -6.21
C TYR A 33 4.91 -2.66 -7.58
N THR A 34 4.11 -2.88 -8.62
CA THR A 34 4.61 -2.93 -10.00
C THR A 34 5.15 -1.59 -10.44
N TYR A 35 4.42 -0.51 -10.15
CA TYR A 35 4.82 0.85 -10.49
C TYR A 35 6.15 1.23 -9.80
N LEU A 36 6.24 1.03 -8.49
CA LEU A 36 7.43 1.37 -7.71
C LEU A 36 8.64 0.50 -8.07
N LYS A 37 8.43 -0.79 -8.37
CA LYS A 37 9.49 -1.65 -8.87
C LYS A 37 10.08 -1.13 -10.19
N LYS A 38 9.21 -0.70 -11.13
CA LYS A 38 9.65 -0.07 -12.38
C LYS A 38 10.43 1.22 -12.12
N LEU A 39 9.95 2.09 -11.22
CA LEU A 39 10.66 3.30 -10.84
C LEU A 39 12.01 3.00 -10.18
N HIS A 40 12.08 2.01 -9.30
CA HIS A 40 13.33 1.61 -8.65
C HIS A 40 14.37 1.10 -9.65
N SER A 41 13.93 0.35 -10.67
CA SER A 41 14.79 -0.18 -11.72
C SER A 41 15.12 0.84 -12.82
N PHE A 42 14.62 2.08 -12.71
CA PHE A 42 14.84 3.10 -13.73
C PHE A 42 16.31 3.55 -13.74
N PRO A 43 17.00 3.58 -14.93
CA PRO A 43 18.44 3.81 -15.00
C PRO A 43 18.91 5.17 -14.47
N LEU A 44 18.02 6.18 -14.43
CA LEU A 44 18.30 7.52 -13.89
C LEU A 44 17.99 7.64 -12.39
N ASN A 45 17.77 6.52 -11.70
CA ASN A 45 17.65 6.52 -10.25
C ASN A 45 19.05 6.55 -9.63
N PHE A 46 19.53 7.74 -9.33
CA PHE A 46 20.88 7.95 -8.80
C PHE A 46 21.03 7.38 -7.38
N ASN A 47 22.10 6.61 -7.18
CA ASN A 47 22.46 6.09 -5.86
C ASN A 47 22.92 7.18 -4.88
N SER A 48 23.34 8.34 -5.38
CA SER A 48 23.69 9.51 -4.57
C SER A 48 22.45 10.32 -4.19
N PRO A 49 22.11 10.42 -2.89
CA PRO A 49 20.97 11.22 -2.44
C PRO A 49 21.07 12.71 -2.81
N GLN A 50 22.29 13.27 -2.80
CA GLN A 50 22.51 14.68 -3.12
C GLN A 50 22.26 14.95 -4.61
N LEU A 51 22.81 14.11 -5.49
CA LEU A 51 22.64 14.22 -6.93
C LEU A 51 21.19 14.00 -7.34
N SER A 52 20.54 13.00 -6.75
CA SER A 52 19.11 12.71 -6.95
C SER A 52 18.24 13.91 -6.54
N LYS A 53 18.49 14.47 -5.36
CA LYS A 53 17.76 15.64 -4.86
C LYS A 53 17.98 16.87 -5.75
N PHE A 54 19.18 17.11 -6.23
CA PHE A 54 19.50 18.24 -7.10
C PHE A 54 18.77 18.13 -8.45
N ILE A 55 18.94 17.01 -9.16
CA ILE A 55 18.37 16.83 -10.51
C ILE A 55 16.85 16.70 -10.44
N TRP A 56 16.35 15.73 -9.68
CA TRP A 56 14.93 15.45 -9.63
C TRP A 56 14.12 16.46 -8.82
N GLY A 57 14.75 17.08 -7.81
CA GLY A 57 14.13 18.15 -7.06
C GLY A 57 13.93 19.41 -7.89
N SER A 58 14.88 19.76 -8.75
CA SER A 58 14.76 20.87 -9.70
C SER A 58 13.71 20.56 -10.77
N LEU A 59 13.73 19.35 -11.32
CA LEU A 59 12.73 18.89 -12.28
C LEU A 59 11.33 18.86 -11.69
N HIS A 60 11.17 18.39 -10.45
CA HIS A 60 9.89 18.40 -9.74
C HIS A 60 9.28 19.79 -9.62
N LYS A 61 10.10 20.80 -9.31
CA LYS A 61 9.66 22.20 -9.24
C LYS A 61 9.25 22.76 -10.59
N ALA A 62 9.93 22.35 -11.66
CA ALA A 62 9.66 22.77 -13.02
C ALA A 62 8.42 22.12 -13.65
N ILE A 63 8.03 20.92 -13.21
CA ILE A 63 6.87 20.20 -13.76
C ILE A 63 5.58 20.75 -13.15
N PRO A 64 4.59 21.17 -13.94
CA PRO A 64 3.27 21.58 -13.46
C PRO A 64 2.56 20.46 -12.67
N ASN A 65 1.74 20.83 -11.68
CA ASN A 65 1.10 19.87 -10.77
C ASN A 65 0.17 18.86 -11.45
N ASN A 66 -0.39 19.22 -12.58
CA ASN A 66 -1.30 18.39 -13.38
C ASN A 66 -0.58 17.48 -14.39
N MET A 67 0.75 17.55 -14.51
CA MET A 67 1.49 16.73 -15.47
C MET A 67 1.84 15.34 -14.94
N VAL A 68 1.73 14.37 -15.84
CA VAL A 68 2.23 13.01 -15.61
C VAL A 68 3.75 13.07 -15.37
N GLY A 69 4.21 12.44 -14.30
CA GLY A 69 5.63 12.45 -13.91
C GLY A 69 5.98 13.37 -12.74
N LYS A 70 5.08 14.29 -12.34
CA LYS A 70 5.29 15.13 -11.15
C LYS A 70 5.56 14.26 -9.91
N ASN A 71 4.75 13.24 -9.68
CA ASN A 71 4.92 12.31 -8.57
C ASN A 71 6.20 11.47 -8.71
N ALA A 72 6.54 11.02 -9.91
CA ALA A 72 7.78 10.29 -10.16
C ALA A 72 9.01 11.15 -9.84
N SER A 73 9.06 12.40 -10.31
CA SER A 73 10.16 13.32 -10.02
C SER A 73 10.28 13.63 -8.53
N TYR A 74 9.15 13.77 -7.82
CA TYR A 74 9.14 13.91 -6.37
C TYR A 74 9.74 12.69 -5.67
N LEU A 75 9.32 11.49 -6.05
CA LEU A 75 9.84 10.25 -5.47
C LEU A 75 11.34 10.07 -5.76
N PHE A 76 11.79 10.33 -6.98
CA PHE A 76 13.21 10.27 -7.32
C PHE A 76 14.05 11.31 -6.56
N SER A 77 13.50 12.49 -6.25
CA SER A 77 14.18 13.49 -5.42
C SER A 77 14.48 13.00 -4.00
N LYS A 78 13.77 11.97 -3.52
CA LYS A 78 14.01 11.34 -2.21
C LYS A 78 15.15 10.30 -2.26
N GLY A 79 15.66 9.97 -3.45
CA GLY A 79 16.71 8.98 -3.62
C GLY A 79 16.32 7.62 -3.04
N ARG A 80 17.20 7.03 -2.20
CA ARG A 80 16.94 5.72 -1.57
C ARG A 80 15.74 5.69 -0.62
N ASN A 81 15.29 6.84 -0.16
CA ASN A 81 14.18 6.97 0.81
C ASN A 81 12.82 7.19 0.13
N PHE A 82 12.71 6.98 -1.20
CA PHE A 82 11.46 7.27 -1.89
C PHE A 82 10.28 6.41 -1.41
N LEU A 83 10.53 5.19 -0.90
CA LEU A 83 9.47 4.36 -0.32
C LEU A 83 8.80 5.02 0.89
N SER A 84 9.56 5.68 1.75
CA SER A 84 8.99 6.36 2.92
C SER A 84 8.09 7.54 2.53
N ALA A 85 8.33 8.13 1.36
CA ALA A 85 7.55 9.25 0.84
C ALA A 85 6.31 8.81 0.04
N PHE A 86 6.33 7.61 -0.54
CA PHE A 86 5.30 7.14 -1.49
C PHE A 86 3.92 7.00 -0.85
N VAL A 87 3.86 6.42 0.35
CA VAL A 87 2.57 6.09 1.01
C VAL A 87 1.92 7.30 1.70
N ASN A 88 2.48 8.50 1.54
CA ASN A 88 1.89 9.71 2.09
C ASN A 88 0.90 10.33 1.09
N MET A 89 -0.32 10.61 1.54
CA MET A 89 -1.35 11.28 0.76
C MET A 89 -0.95 12.71 0.40
N TYR A 90 -0.21 13.36 1.28
CA TYR A 90 0.27 14.73 1.14
C TYR A 90 1.79 14.79 1.22
N SER A 91 2.41 15.62 0.40
CA SER A 91 3.85 15.92 0.48
C SER A 91 4.20 16.62 1.81
N ILE A 92 5.49 16.68 2.15
CA ILE A 92 5.95 17.39 3.35
C ILE A 92 5.53 18.88 3.29
N ASP A 93 5.65 19.51 2.13
CA ASP A 93 5.35 20.94 2.00
C ASP A 93 3.84 21.20 2.09
N GLU A 94 3.00 20.34 1.52
CA GLU A 94 1.54 20.41 1.70
C GLU A 94 1.16 20.23 3.16
N ARG A 95 1.76 19.27 3.86
CA ARG A 95 1.51 19.06 5.30
C ARG A 95 1.96 20.24 6.15
N LYS A 96 3.10 20.88 5.83
CA LYS A 96 3.52 22.10 6.52
C LYS A 96 2.50 23.23 6.40
N ASN A 97 1.94 23.38 5.20
CA ASN A 97 0.95 24.42 4.93
C ASN A 97 -0.41 24.18 5.62
N MET A 98 -0.66 22.97 6.13
CA MET A 98 -1.87 22.65 6.89
C MET A 98 -1.81 23.13 8.35
N PHE A 99 -0.63 23.43 8.86
CA PHE A 99 -0.46 23.87 10.25
C PHE A 99 -0.37 25.38 10.32
N GLN A 100 -1.12 26.00 11.23
CA GLN A 100 -1.03 27.42 11.51
C GLN A 100 0.23 27.79 12.30
N ASN A 101 0.75 26.86 13.09
CA ASN A 101 1.95 27.06 13.91
C ASN A 101 3.17 26.46 13.22
N GLU A 102 4.17 27.30 12.93
CA GLU A 102 5.40 26.91 12.23
C GLU A 102 6.22 25.84 12.99
N HIS A 103 6.29 25.92 14.32
CA HIS A 103 6.97 24.89 15.13
C HIS A 103 6.31 23.52 15.02
N ILE A 104 4.98 23.48 15.02
CA ILE A 104 4.21 22.25 14.80
C ILE A 104 4.45 21.75 13.38
N ALA A 105 4.39 22.64 12.40
CA ALA A 105 4.62 22.32 11.00
C ALA A 105 5.99 21.67 10.76
N ILE A 106 7.05 22.20 11.34
CA ILE A 106 8.43 21.69 11.20
C ILE A 106 8.56 20.31 11.87
N ASN A 107 8.06 20.16 13.09
CA ASN A 107 8.26 18.94 13.87
C ASN A 107 7.41 17.76 13.39
N TYR A 108 6.16 18.00 13.01
CA TYR A 108 5.21 16.93 12.69
C TYR A 108 5.08 16.63 11.19
N SER A 109 5.41 17.56 10.31
CA SER A 109 5.29 17.33 8.85
C SER A 109 6.14 16.17 8.33
N LYS A 110 7.27 15.89 8.96
CA LYS A 110 8.20 14.80 8.60
C LYS A 110 7.98 13.50 9.39
N GLY A 111 7.18 13.53 10.45
CA GLY A 111 7.07 12.42 11.40
C GLY A 111 6.75 11.07 10.75
N SER A 112 5.78 11.03 9.84
CA SER A 112 5.42 9.79 9.16
C SER A 112 6.52 9.25 8.23
N GLU A 113 7.31 10.11 7.59
CA GLU A 113 8.43 9.66 6.75
C GLU A 113 9.57 9.11 7.59
N LEU A 114 9.89 9.75 8.72
CA LEU A 114 10.92 9.26 9.64
C LEU A 114 10.55 7.90 10.22
N TYR A 115 9.32 7.73 10.66
CA TYR A 115 8.80 6.45 11.13
C TYR A 115 8.94 5.33 10.08
N LYS A 116 8.57 5.61 8.84
CA LYS A 116 8.70 4.64 7.75
C LYS A 116 10.17 4.32 7.43
N VAL A 117 11.06 5.30 7.51
CA VAL A 117 12.51 5.07 7.36
C VAL A 117 13.03 4.13 8.43
N GLU A 118 12.58 4.26 9.68
CA GLU A 118 12.97 3.35 10.76
C GLU A 118 12.49 1.92 10.54
N ILE A 119 11.26 1.75 10.07
CA ILE A 119 10.74 0.43 9.67
C ILE A 119 11.62 -0.18 8.57
N LEU A 120 11.91 0.59 7.52
CA LEU A 120 12.70 0.12 6.38
C LEU A 120 14.15 -0.25 6.73
N LYS A 121 14.73 0.31 7.79
CA LYS A 121 16.04 -0.10 8.31
C LYS A 121 16.07 -1.56 8.78
N LYS A 122 14.92 -2.09 9.24
CA LYS A 122 14.75 -3.47 9.70
C LYS A 122 14.43 -4.45 8.56
N GLY A 123 14.11 -3.93 7.37
CA GLY A 123 13.74 -4.72 6.20
C GLY A 123 14.93 -5.41 5.51
N ASN A 124 14.63 -6.19 4.47
CA ASN A 124 15.61 -6.87 3.63
C ASN A 124 16.23 -5.91 2.62
N LYS A 125 17.50 -5.53 2.82
CA LYS A 125 18.19 -4.54 1.96
C LYS A 125 18.31 -4.97 0.49
N ASN A 126 18.19 -6.26 0.19
CA ASN A 126 18.40 -6.81 -1.14
C ASN A 126 17.11 -7.04 -1.93
N ASP A 127 15.94 -6.94 -1.30
CA ASP A 127 14.66 -7.17 -1.95
C ASP A 127 13.71 -5.97 -1.77
N PHE A 128 13.64 -5.17 -2.81
CA PHE A 128 12.83 -3.97 -2.85
C PHE A 128 11.33 -4.24 -2.63
N VAL A 129 10.80 -5.29 -3.27
CA VAL A 129 9.36 -5.65 -3.16
C VAL A 129 9.04 -6.14 -1.75
N SER A 130 9.89 -6.99 -1.17
CA SER A 130 9.73 -7.42 0.22
C SER A 130 9.75 -6.25 1.21
N ASN A 131 10.57 -5.22 0.95
CA ASN A 131 10.57 -4.01 1.77
C ASN A 131 9.27 -3.22 1.67
N MET A 132 8.68 -3.12 0.49
CA MET A 132 7.36 -2.49 0.31
C MET A 132 6.29 -3.25 1.08
N GLN A 133 6.26 -4.57 0.94
CA GLN A 133 5.33 -5.45 1.66
C GLN A 133 5.49 -5.31 3.18
N PHE A 134 6.74 -5.30 3.66
CA PHE A 134 7.05 -5.13 5.08
C PHE A 134 6.58 -3.77 5.61
N LEU A 135 6.77 -2.70 4.82
CA LEU A 135 6.30 -1.37 5.17
C LEU A 135 4.77 -1.34 5.27
N ASP A 136 4.06 -1.89 4.29
CA ASP A 136 2.59 -1.91 4.28
C ASP A 136 2.03 -2.71 5.45
N LEU A 137 2.65 -3.85 5.80
CA LEU A 137 2.25 -4.66 6.97
C LEU A 137 2.48 -3.95 8.31
N GLN A 138 3.44 -3.02 8.38
CA GLN A 138 3.75 -2.28 9.61
C GLN A 138 3.03 -0.93 9.70
N THR A 139 2.38 -0.48 8.61
CA THR A 139 1.73 0.84 8.56
C THR A 139 0.31 0.74 8.01
N TYR A 140 0.15 0.59 6.70
CA TYR A 140 -1.14 0.63 6.01
C TYR A 140 -2.11 -0.45 6.51
N MET A 141 -1.59 -1.65 6.75
CA MET A 141 -2.41 -2.78 7.20
C MET A 141 -3.03 -2.55 8.59
N PRO A 142 -2.27 -2.25 9.66
CA PRO A 142 -2.85 -2.00 10.98
C PRO A 142 -3.63 -0.69 11.06
N ASP A 143 -3.10 0.40 10.47
CA ASP A 143 -3.61 1.74 10.69
C ASP A 143 -4.87 2.06 9.84
N ASP A 144 -5.01 1.46 8.66
CA ASP A 144 -6.17 1.66 7.79
C ASP A 144 -7.02 0.40 7.63
N ILE A 145 -6.45 -0.68 7.06
CA ILE A 145 -7.25 -1.85 6.66
C ILE A 145 -7.88 -2.53 7.86
N LEU A 146 -7.09 -2.98 8.83
CA LEU A 146 -7.60 -3.71 10.00
C LEU A 146 -8.44 -2.82 10.90
N THR A 147 -8.03 -1.58 11.13
CA THR A 147 -8.81 -0.61 11.90
C THR A 147 -10.19 -0.37 11.28
N LYS A 148 -10.26 -0.21 9.96
CA LYS A 148 -11.50 -0.03 9.23
C LYS A 148 -12.40 -1.27 9.30
N VAL A 149 -11.82 -2.45 9.07
CA VAL A 149 -12.55 -3.73 9.09
C VAL A 149 -13.11 -3.99 10.49
N ASP A 150 -12.26 -3.89 11.52
CA ASP A 150 -12.64 -4.09 12.92
C ASP A 150 -13.77 -3.17 13.33
N ARG A 151 -13.60 -1.86 13.19
CA ARG A 151 -14.63 -0.89 13.59
C ARG A 151 -15.94 -1.08 12.85
N ALA A 152 -15.91 -1.30 11.53
CA ALA A 152 -17.10 -1.45 10.72
C ALA A 152 -17.85 -2.75 11.01
N SER A 153 -17.14 -3.85 11.28
CA SER A 153 -17.73 -5.14 11.59
C SER A 153 -18.28 -5.18 13.03
N MET A 154 -17.50 -4.67 14.00
CA MET A 154 -17.91 -4.64 15.39
C MET A 154 -19.13 -3.73 15.64
N MET A 155 -19.27 -2.63 14.91
CA MET A 155 -20.51 -1.83 14.91
C MET A 155 -21.76 -2.62 14.51
N ASN A 156 -21.58 -3.75 13.82
CA ASN A 156 -22.65 -4.67 13.44
C ASN A 156 -22.63 -5.98 14.26
N SER A 157 -21.83 -6.07 15.33
CA SER A 157 -21.64 -7.27 16.14
C SER A 157 -21.22 -8.50 15.30
N LEU A 158 -20.43 -8.29 14.26
CA LEU A 158 -19.88 -9.32 13.38
C LEU A 158 -18.39 -9.51 13.66
N GLU A 159 -17.99 -10.72 13.99
CA GLU A 159 -16.57 -11.07 14.14
C GLU A 159 -15.97 -11.35 12.76
N VAL A 160 -14.89 -10.66 12.42
CA VAL A 160 -14.12 -10.90 11.20
C VAL A 160 -12.78 -11.54 11.55
N ARG A 161 -12.50 -12.68 10.96
CA ARG A 161 -11.20 -13.37 11.07
C ARG A 161 -10.45 -13.26 9.76
N VAL A 162 -9.13 -13.08 9.86
CA VAL A 162 -8.24 -12.84 8.71
C VAL A 162 -7.17 -13.95 8.66
N PRO A 163 -7.47 -15.14 8.09
CA PRO A 163 -6.58 -16.30 8.12
C PRO A 163 -5.23 -16.04 7.45
N LEU A 164 -5.19 -15.19 6.42
CA LEU A 164 -3.93 -14.86 5.72
C LEU A 164 -2.95 -14.10 6.60
N LEU A 165 -3.41 -13.42 7.65
CA LEU A 165 -2.56 -12.68 8.59
C LEU A 165 -2.15 -13.52 9.81
N ASP A 166 -2.40 -14.84 9.80
CA ASP A 166 -1.75 -15.73 10.77
C ASP A 166 -0.23 -15.53 10.72
N HIS A 167 0.40 -15.35 11.89
CA HIS A 167 1.82 -14.98 11.97
C HIS A 167 2.73 -16.01 11.31
N LYS A 168 2.43 -17.33 11.45
CA LYS A 168 3.23 -18.41 10.83
C LYS A 168 3.10 -18.36 9.30
N PHE A 169 1.89 -18.09 8.82
CA PHE A 169 1.64 -17.94 7.39
C PHE A 169 2.34 -16.68 6.83
N ALA A 170 2.25 -15.55 7.53
CA ALA A 170 2.96 -14.34 7.16
C ALA A 170 4.48 -14.54 7.11
N GLU A 171 5.08 -15.16 8.14
CA GLU A 171 6.50 -15.51 8.16
C GLU A 171 6.90 -16.42 7.00
N LEU A 172 6.07 -17.44 6.68
CA LEU A 172 6.28 -18.30 5.53
C LEU A 172 6.30 -17.49 4.23
N THR A 173 5.35 -16.57 4.05
CA THR A 173 5.28 -15.76 2.82
C THR A 173 6.51 -14.87 2.65
N PHE A 174 7.11 -14.36 3.73
CA PHE A 174 8.35 -13.57 3.66
C PHE A 174 9.58 -14.40 3.27
N LYS A 175 9.55 -15.73 3.44
CA LYS A 175 10.59 -16.64 2.93
C LYS A 175 10.48 -16.88 1.42
N ILE A 176 9.33 -16.58 0.81
CA ILE A 176 9.12 -16.74 -0.63
C ILE A 176 9.79 -15.56 -1.37
N PRO A 177 10.70 -15.80 -2.31
CA PRO A 177 11.32 -14.75 -3.11
C PRO A 177 10.28 -13.88 -3.82
N SER A 178 10.49 -12.56 -3.83
CA SER A 178 9.54 -11.61 -4.43
C SER A 178 9.27 -11.86 -5.91
N GLY A 179 10.26 -12.40 -6.64
CA GLY A 179 10.11 -12.81 -8.04
C GLY A 179 9.07 -13.90 -8.28
N LEU A 180 8.76 -14.73 -7.25
CA LEU A 180 7.66 -15.69 -7.31
C LEU A 180 6.31 -15.09 -6.93
N LYS A 181 6.31 -14.03 -6.15
CA LYS A 181 5.08 -13.29 -5.79
C LYS A 181 4.62 -12.41 -6.94
N MET A 182 5.59 -11.79 -7.64
CA MET A 182 5.36 -10.90 -8.77
C MET A 182 6.22 -11.32 -9.95
N LYS A 183 5.63 -12.07 -10.88
CA LYS A 183 6.29 -12.56 -12.08
C LYS A 183 5.80 -11.78 -13.29
N GLU A 184 6.74 -11.22 -14.07
CA GLU A 184 6.44 -10.38 -15.23
C GLU A 184 5.52 -9.22 -14.85
N ASN A 185 4.29 -9.17 -15.37
CA ASN A 185 3.26 -8.19 -15.03
C ASN A 185 2.15 -8.79 -14.15
N GLN A 186 2.29 -10.04 -13.68
CA GLN A 186 1.28 -10.73 -12.90
C GLN A 186 1.59 -10.62 -11.40
N SER A 187 0.74 -9.93 -10.67
CA SER A 187 0.75 -9.90 -9.19
C SER A 187 0.14 -11.17 -8.59
N LYS A 188 0.48 -11.49 -7.35
CA LYS A 188 0.03 -12.69 -6.62
C LYS A 188 0.32 -14.01 -7.37
N TYR A 189 1.39 -14.06 -8.17
CA TYR A 189 1.63 -15.19 -9.09
C TYR A 189 1.63 -16.55 -8.37
N ILE A 190 2.48 -16.74 -7.37
CA ILE A 190 2.56 -18.02 -6.64
C ILE A 190 1.26 -18.36 -5.92
N PHE A 191 0.57 -17.35 -5.37
CA PHE A 191 -0.71 -17.57 -4.68
C PHE A 191 -1.81 -18.00 -5.67
N LYS A 192 -1.92 -17.36 -6.82
CA LYS A 192 -2.84 -17.79 -7.88
C LYS A 192 -2.51 -19.20 -8.37
N LYS A 193 -1.21 -19.50 -8.57
CA LYS A 193 -0.77 -20.82 -9.00
C LYS A 193 -1.08 -21.90 -7.99
N SER A 194 -0.95 -21.64 -6.69
CA SER A 194 -1.32 -22.59 -5.64
C SER A 194 -2.82 -22.84 -5.55
N MET A 195 -3.64 -21.87 -6.00
CA MET A 195 -5.10 -21.97 -5.98
C MET A 195 -5.69 -22.52 -7.29
N SER A 196 -4.89 -22.76 -8.33
CA SER A 196 -5.39 -23.21 -9.65
C SER A 196 -6.09 -24.57 -9.63
N GLY A 197 -5.78 -25.43 -8.65
CA GLY A 197 -6.48 -26.70 -8.45
C GLY A 197 -7.79 -26.61 -7.64
N TYR A 198 -8.06 -25.44 -7.05
CA TYR A 198 -9.22 -25.23 -6.15
C TYR A 198 -10.23 -24.22 -6.68
N LEU A 199 -9.79 -23.28 -7.49
CA LEU A 199 -10.60 -22.17 -8.01
C LEU A 199 -10.68 -22.21 -9.53
N LEU A 200 -11.83 -21.79 -10.06
CA LEU A 200 -12.03 -21.64 -11.50
C LEU A 200 -11.09 -20.58 -12.07
N GLU A 201 -10.63 -20.81 -13.28
CA GLU A 201 -9.70 -19.89 -13.98
C GLU A 201 -10.29 -18.48 -14.16
N SER A 202 -11.60 -18.38 -14.36
CA SER A 202 -12.34 -17.12 -14.43
C SER A 202 -12.24 -16.30 -13.13
N ILE A 203 -12.17 -16.96 -11.95
CA ILE A 203 -11.98 -16.29 -10.66
C ILE A 203 -10.54 -15.86 -10.48
N LEU A 204 -9.57 -16.73 -10.82
CA LEU A 204 -8.13 -16.45 -10.68
C LEU A 204 -7.68 -15.29 -11.56
N ASN A 205 -8.27 -15.13 -12.74
CA ASN A 205 -7.93 -14.12 -13.73
C ASN A 205 -8.88 -12.92 -13.74
N HIS A 206 -9.87 -12.89 -12.82
CA HIS A 206 -10.79 -11.77 -12.72
C HIS A 206 -10.03 -10.45 -12.46
N PRO A 207 -10.35 -9.38 -13.21
CA PRO A 207 -9.78 -8.06 -12.96
C PRO A 207 -10.04 -7.60 -11.52
N LYS A 208 -9.04 -6.95 -10.91
CA LYS A 208 -9.20 -6.40 -9.56
C LYS A 208 -10.29 -5.31 -9.57
N GLN A 209 -11.36 -5.55 -8.83
CA GLN A 209 -12.44 -4.58 -8.62
C GLN A 209 -12.33 -4.01 -7.21
N GLY A 210 -12.13 -2.68 -7.11
CA GLY A 210 -12.28 -1.97 -5.86
C GLY A 210 -13.77 -1.74 -5.55
N PHE A 211 -14.08 -1.33 -4.33
CA PHE A 211 -15.41 -0.83 -3.99
C PHE A 211 -15.62 0.54 -4.64
N PHE A 212 -15.93 0.56 -5.94
CA PHE A 212 -16.37 1.77 -6.60
C PHE A 212 -17.86 1.99 -6.27
N TYR A 213 -18.12 2.90 -5.34
CA TYR A 213 -19.43 3.49 -5.21
C TYR A 213 -19.52 4.73 -6.11
N SER A 214 -20.41 4.71 -7.06
CA SER A 214 -20.94 5.94 -7.63
C SER A 214 -21.62 6.68 -6.47
N SER A 215 -21.00 7.73 -5.98
CA SER A 215 -21.52 8.61 -4.92
C SER A 215 -22.89 9.22 -5.28
N PHE A 216 -23.27 9.17 -6.53
CA PHE A 216 -24.55 9.69 -7.04
C PHE A 216 -25.78 8.81 -6.71
N THR A 217 -25.61 7.51 -6.46
CA THR A 217 -26.77 6.61 -6.29
C THR A 217 -27.23 6.45 -4.83
N LEU A 218 -26.43 6.90 -3.86
CA LEU A 218 -26.77 6.77 -2.43
C LEU A 218 -27.47 8.00 -1.82
N VAL A 219 -27.49 9.13 -2.53
CA VAL A 219 -28.11 10.38 -2.04
C VAL A 219 -29.59 10.51 -2.48
N GLN A 220 -30.10 9.60 -3.34
CA GLN A 220 -31.48 9.65 -3.85
C GLN A 220 -32.42 8.58 -3.26
N ARG A 221 -32.11 8.00 -2.09
CA ARG A 221 -33.06 7.14 -1.38
C ARG A 221 -33.13 7.46 0.10
#